data_0aaad5d13c77543b12050acc5c45a188
#
_entry.id   0aaad5d13c77543b12050acc5c45a188
#
_cell.length_a   1.000
_cell.length_b   1.000
_cell.length_c   1.000
_cell.angle_alpha   90.00
_cell.angle_beta   90.00
_cell.angle_gamma   90.00
#
_symmetry.space_group_name_H-M   'P 1'
#
loop_
_entity.id
_entity.type
_entity.pdbx_description
1 polymer ?
#
loop_
_entity_poly.entity_id
_entity_poly.type
_entity_poly.pdbx_seq_one_letter_code
_entity_poly.pdbx_strand_id
1 'polypeptide(L)' 'GPSFYQKSQGSNSSGISKEEAFQVLGVKPGCNKDDIIKAHKDLIQSLHPDKSGNHYLASKINNARDILLKEYS' A
#
# COMPACT_ATOMS: atom_id res chain seq x y z
N GLY A 1 -20.06 -20.20 -2.61
CA GLY A 1 -19.70 -20.01 -2.42
C GLY A 1 -19.38 -18.79 -2.40
N PRO A 2 -19.54 -18.46 -2.80
CA PRO A 2 -19.24 -17.41 -2.85
C PRO A 2 -18.89 -16.67 -1.82
N SER A 3 -18.92 -16.83 -0.99
CA SER A 3 -18.67 -16.09 -0.07
C SER A 3 -17.39 -15.68 0.02
N PHE A 4 -16.60 -16.25 -0.48
CA PHE A 4 -15.44 -15.89 -0.19
C PHE A 4 -15.14 -14.55 -0.43
N TYR A 5 -15.76 -13.92 -1.14
CA TYR A 5 -15.32 -12.71 -1.27
C TYR A 5 -15.93 -11.82 -0.46
N GLN A 6 -16.54 -11.98 0.24
CA GLN A 6 -17.04 -11.09 0.93
C GLN A 6 -16.52 -10.68 2.04
N LYS A 7 -15.88 -10.78 2.38
CA LYS A 7 -15.43 -10.41 3.29
C LYS A 7 -15.01 -9.34 3.44
N SER A 8 -15.01 -8.83 3.18
CA SER A 8 -14.68 -7.96 3.25
C SER A 8 -14.97 -7.12 3.90
N GLN A 9 -15.23 -6.98 4.42
CA GLN A 9 -15.54 -6.29 4.91
C GLN A 9 -15.09 -5.39 5.14
N GLY A 10 -14.76 -5.22 4.90
CA GLY A 10 -14.45 -4.45 4.87
C GLY A 10 -14.46 -3.35 5.40
N SER A 11 -14.56 -3.01 5.65
CA SER A 11 -14.66 -2.03 6.28
C SER A 11 -13.59 -1.18 6.23
N ASN A 12 -12.62 -1.38 5.84
CA ASN A 12 -11.66 -0.54 5.88
C ASN A 12 -11.66 0.47 4.91
N SER A 13 -11.42 1.63 5.15
CA SER A 13 -11.50 2.69 4.24
C SER A 13 -10.40 2.68 3.26
N SER A 14 -9.28 2.20 3.60
CA SER A 14 -8.19 2.22 2.67
C SER A 14 -8.38 1.21 1.60
N GLY A 15 -9.11 0.18 1.87
CA GLY A 15 -9.39 -0.80 0.86
C GLY A 15 -8.32 -1.82 0.62
N ILE A 16 -7.22 -1.80 1.32
CA ILE A 16 -6.20 -2.82 1.14
C ILE A 16 -5.80 -3.39 2.49
N SER A 17 -5.37 -4.63 2.46
CA SER A 17 -4.92 -5.30 3.66
C SER A 17 -3.45 -5.04 3.89
N LYS A 18 -2.98 -5.44 5.05
CA LYS A 18 -1.58 -5.29 5.38
C LYS A 18 -0.71 -6.09 4.42
N GLU A 19 -1.13 -7.30 4.10
CA GLU A 19 -0.37 -8.12 3.16
C GLU A 19 -0.32 -7.47 1.80
N GLU A 20 -1.41 -6.93 1.37
CA GLU A 20 -1.43 -6.26 0.10
C GLU A 20 -0.54 -5.02 0.13
N ALA A 21 -0.51 -4.33 1.26
CA ALA A 21 0.34 -3.16 1.39
C ALA A 21 1.81 -3.52 1.22
N PHE A 22 2.24 -4.65 1.77
CA PHE A 22 3.61 -5.10 1.56
C PHE A 22 3.87 -5.33 0.07
N GLN A 23 2.92 -5.90 -0.63
CA GLN A 23 3.07 -6.16 -2.05
C GLN A 23 3.09 -4.87 -2.86
N VAL A 24 2.26 -3.92 -2.49
CA VAL A 24 2.21 -2.65 -3.21
C VAL A 24 3.55 -1.94 -3.14
N LEU A 25 4.18 -1.95 -1.97
CA LEU A 25 5.47 -1.31 -1.81
C LEU A 25 6.64 -2.20 -2.24
N GLY A 26 6.39 -3.47 -2.43
CA GLY A 26 7.46 -4.37 -2.84
C GLY A 26 8.42 -4.71 -1.72
N VAL A 27 7.96 -4.66 -0.48
CA VAL A 27 8.79 -5.00 0.66
C VAL A 27 8.29 -6.29 1.29
N LYS A 28 9.11 -6.89 2.10
CA LYS A 28 8.74 -8.15 2.73
C LYS A 28 8.15 -7.91 4.10
N PRO A 29 7.23 -8.80 4.53
CA PRO A 29 6.73 -8.72 5.88
C PRO A 29 7.89 -8.87 6.85
N GLY A 30 7.90 -8.06 7.86
CA GLY A 30 8.99 -8.08 8.83
C GLY A 30 10.12 -7.12 8.52
N CYS A 31 10.02 -6.38 7.42
CA CYS A 31 11.05 -5.40 7.11
C CYS A 31 11.00 -4.24 8.11
N ASN A 32 12.02 -3.40 8.07
CA ASN A 32 12.10 -2.26 8.96
C ASN A 32 11.23 -1.12 8.49
N LYS A 33 10.96 -0.21 9.39
CA LYS A 33 10.26 1.02 9.06
C LYS A 33 10.99 1.78 7.96
N ASP A 34 12.32 1.82 8.03
CA ASP A 34 13.12 2.52 7.02
C ASP A 34 12.93 1.92 5.64
N ASP A 35 12.77 0.61 5.56
CA ASP A 35 12.55 -0.05 4.30
C ASP A 35 11.23 0.39 3.69
N ILE A 36 10.22 0.57 4.53
CA ILE A 36 8.92 1.02 4.07
C ILE A 36 9.01 2.43 3.53
N ILE A 37 9.68 3.30 4.25
CA ILE A 37 9.81 4.70 3.85
C ILE A 37 10.60 4.79 2.55
N LYS A 38 11.66 4.03 2.43
CA LYS A 38 12.48 4.06 1.23
C LYS A 38 11.71 3.53 0.03
N ALA A 39 10.99 2.44 0.22
CA ALA A 39 10.21 1.86 -0.88
C ALA A 39 9.16 2.86 -1.36
N HIS A 40 8.48 3.51 -0.43
CA HIS A 40 7.49 4.50 -0.79
C HIS A 40 8.14 5.63 -1.60
N LYS A 41 9.27 6.13 -1.13
CA LYS A 41 9.93 7.23 -1.80
C LYS A 41 10.37 6.84 -3.21
N ASP A 42 10.95 5.65 -3.34
CA ASP A 42 11.41 5.19 -4.64
C ASP A 42 10.26 5.04 -5.62
N LEU A 43 9.14 4.50 -5.16
CA LEU A 43 8.00 4.32 -6.03
C LEU A 43 7.41 5.66 -6.46
N ILE A 44 7.27 6.58 -5.53
CA ILE A 44 6.72 7.88 -5.86
C ILE A 44 7.63 8.61 -6.85
N GLN A 45 8.92 8.49 -6.69
CA GLN A 45 9.85 9.15 -7.60
C GLN A 45 9.80 8.56 -9.00
N SER A 46 9.43 7.31 -9.13
CA SER A 46 9.36 6.70 -10.44
C SER A 46 8.04 6.99 -11.16
N LEU A 47 7.09 7.62 -10.51
CA LEU A 47 5.85 7.97 -11.16
C LEU A 47 5.98 9.31 -11.85
N HIS A 48 5.30 9.44 -12.97
CA HIS A 48 5.28 10.71 -13.70
C HIS A 48 3.95 11.38 -13.43
N PRO A 49 3.96 12.53 -12.79
CA PRO A 49 2.70 13.14 -12.36
C PRO A 49 1.77 13.53 -13.49
N ASP A 50 2.28 13.72 -14.66
CA ASP A 50 1.43 14.13 -15.76
C ASP A 50 0.76 12.95 -16.48
N LYS A 51 1.01 11.73 -16.07
CA LYS A 51 0.34 10.61 -16.71
C LYS A 51 -0.92 10.26 -15.95
N SER A 52 -1.97 10.01 -16.68
CA SER A 52 -3.21 9.63 -16.02
C SER A 52 -3.01 8.25 -15.44
N GLY A 53 -3.57 7.96 -14.36
CA GLY A 53 -3.38 6.69 -13.68
C GLY A 53 -2.31 6.76 -12.61
N ASN A 54 -1.31 7.61 -12.77
CA ASN A 54 -0.28 7.70 -11.75
C ASN A 54 -0.82 8.32 -10.47
N HIS A 55 -1.83 9.15 -10.60
CA HIS A 55 -2.48 9.71 -9.42
C HIS A 55 -3.10 8.59 -8.58
N TYR A 56 -3.75 7.66 -9.23
CA TYR A 56 -4.34 6.53 -8.54
C TYR A 56 -3.26 5.66 -7.89
N LEU A 57 -2.17 5.41 -8.63
CA LEU A 57 -1.09 4.60 -8.09
C LEU A 57 -0.43 5.29 -6.90
N ALA A 58 -0.25 6.60 -6.99
CA ALA A 58 0.35 7.34 -5.89
C ALA A 58 -0.53 7.25 -4.66
N SER A 59 -1.83 7.35 -4.81
CA SER A 59 -2.75 7.20 -3.70
C SER A 59 -2.64 5.82 -3.07
N LYS A 60 -2.56 4.80 -3.90
CA LYS A 60 -2.48 3.45 -3.39
C LYS A 60 -1.16 3.22 -2.65
N ILE A 61 -0.07 3.75 -3.18
CA ILE A 61 1.23 3.63 -2.55
C ILE A 61 1.23 4.36 -1.20
N ASN A 62 0.63 5.54 -1.15
CA ASN A 62 0.54 6.29 0.10
C ASN A 62 -0.29 5.53 1.13
N ASN A 63 -1.39 4.92 0.72
CA ASN A 63 -2.20 4.15 1.63
C ASN A 63 -1.44 2.96 2.16
N ALA A 64 -0.69 2.28 1.30
CA ALA A 64 0.08 1.13 1.73
C ALA A 64 1.12 1.55 2.76
N ARG A 65 1.79 2.66 2.52
CA ARG A 65 2.77 3.16 3.48
C ARG A 65 2.12 3.43 4.82
N ASP A 66 0.98 4.11 4.81
CA ASP A 66 0.31 4.46 6.06
C ASP A 66 -0.11 3.22 6.83
N ILE A 67 -0.61 2.23 6.13
CA ILE A 67 -1.04 1.00 6.78
C ILE A 67 0.14 0.32 7.45
N LEU A 68 1.26 0.24 6.76
CA LEU A 68 2.41 -0.45 7.30
C LEU A 68 3.09 0.34 8.42
N LEU A 69 3.13 1.64 8.31
CA LEU A 69 3.75 2.45 9.37
C LEU A 69 2.96 2.38 10.66
N LYS A 70 1.66 2.16 10.57
CA LYS A 70 0.89 1.99 11.78
C LYS A 70 1.34 0.79 12.57
N GLU A 71 1.81 -0.24 11.91
CA GLU A 71 2.25 -1.44 12.59
C GLU A 71 3.53 -1.20 13.37
N TYR A 72 4.28 -0.17 13.00
CA TYR A 72 5.56 0.10 13.63
C TYR A 72 5.50 1.25 14.64
N SER A 73 4.35 1.82 14.82
CA SER A 73 4.25 2.95 15.78
C SER A 73 3.96 2.53 17.21
#